data_3a812254fbd53ad8d6984c1b9ee0901a
#
_entry.id   3a812254fbd53ad8d6984c1b9ee0901a
#
_cell.length_a   1.000
_cell.length_b   1.000
_cell.length_c   1.000
_cell.angle_alpha   90.00
_cell.angle_beta   90.00
_cell.angle_gamma   90.00
#
_symmetry.space_group_name_H-M   'P 1'
#
loop_
_entity.id
_entity.type
_entity.pdbx_description
1 polymer ?
#
loop_
_entity_poly.entity_id
_entity_poly.type
_entity_poly.pdbx_seq_one_letter_code
_entity_poly.pdbx_strand_id
1 'polypeptide(L)'
;MPDYTLPSLMISLEGKKIDNVEDWQNIRRPELLSLFEQNVYGKIPDFKYEMDFKVGKANKKALSGKAYAKEVVVSFYNEKDTVDMSIMIFLPAKSKKAVPLILGYNFYGNQSIHEYPEISVSESYVNNSTKFGITNNKVDESSRGMRYSRWPVEKILERGYGLAVIHYADVDPDFDDGFKNGIHRLVDEESAKNWPSISAWSWGLSRALDYIETDAKIDEKRIAVFGHSRLGKTSLWAGALDQRFALVISNDSGCGGAALSRRQ
;
A
#
# COMPACT_ATOMS: atom_id res chain seq x y z
N MET A 1 -32.17 -15.37 -1.68
CA MET A 1 -31.01 -15.43 -0.76
C MET A 1 -31.53 -15.92 0.57
N PRO A 2 -30.82 -16.78 1.29
CA PRO A 2 -31.23 -17.12 2.64
C PRO A 2 -31.21 -15.88 3.53
N ASP A 3 -32.16 -15.79 4.45
CA ASP A 3 -32.13 -14.76 5.49
C ASP A 3 -30.94 -14.99 6.39
N TYR A 4 -30.16 -13.93 6.66
CA TYR A 4 -29.03 -13.99 7.57
C TYR A 4 -28.95 -12.72 8.43
N THR A 5 -28.46 -12.88 9.65
CA THR A 5 -28.20 -11.79 10.58
C THR A 5 -26.69 -11.54 10.62
N LEU A 6 -26.27 -10.28 10.43
CA LEU A 6 -24.86 -9.91 10.59
C LEU A 6 -24.50 -9.98 12.08
N PRO A 7 -23.31 -10.48 12.42
CA PRO A 7 -22.79 -10.39 13.79
C PRO A 7 -22.72 -8.93 14.26
N SER A 8 -23.10 -8.69 15.50
CA SER A 8 -22.98 -7.36 16.07
C SER A 8 -21.50 -6.97 16.22
N LEU A 9 -21.13 -5.79 15.72
CA LEU A 9 -19.79 -5.24 15.95
C LEU A 9 -19.57 -4.87 17.42
N MET A 10 -20.63 -4.53 18.13
CA MET A 10 -20.59 -4.02 19.53
C MET A 10 -20.86 -5.11 20.58
N ILE A 11 -20.59 -6.36 20.23
CA ILE A 11 -20.62 -7.49 21.16
C ILE A 11 -19.32 -8.28 20.98
N SER A 12 -18.57 -8.51 22.08
CA SER A 12 -17.35 -9.32 22.07
C SER A 12 -17.64 -10.79 21.76
N LEU A 13 -16.62 -11.59 21.49
CA LEU A 13 -16.75 -13.03 21.30
C LEU A 13 -17.29 -13.73 22.55
N GLU A 14 -17.03 -13.19 23.74
CA GLU A 14 -17.55 -13.70 25.02
C GLU A 14 -18.93 -13.14 25.38
N GLY A 15 -19.57 -12.37 24.49
CA GLY A 15 -20.90 -11.81 24.71
C GLY A 15 -20.95 -10.49 25.50
N LYS A 16 -19.81 -9.90 25.84
CA LYS A 16 -19.76 -8.58 26.51
C LYS A 16 -20.21 -7.50 25.54
N LYS A 17 -21.12 -6.63 25.98
CA LYS A 17 -21.50 -5.42 25.24
C LYS A 17 -20.34 -4.41 25.26
N ILE A 18 -20.05 -3.83 24.11
CA ILE A 18 -19.03 -2.81 23.90
C ILE A 18 -19.75 -1.47 23.76
N ASP A 19 -19.70 -0.63 24.79
CA ASP A 19 -20.43 0.63 24.83
C ASP A 19 -19.55 1.85 25.16
N ASN A 20 -18.24 1.65 25.23
CA ASN A 20 -17.25 2.70 25.42
C ASN A 20 -15.98 2.46 24.59
N VAL A 21 -15.15 3.51 24.47
CA VAL A 21 -13.92 3.49 23.64
C VAL A 21 -12.87 2.54 24.23
N GLU A 22 -12.79 2.44 25.54
CA GLU A 22 -11.81 1.59 26.23
C GLU A 22 -12.08 0.11 25.93
N ASP A 23 -13.30 -0.34 26.08
CA ASP A 23 -13.71 -1.72 25.71
C ASP A 23 -13.51 -2.00 24.22
N TRP A 24 -13.78 -1.01 23.36
CA TRP A 24 -13.48 -1.15 21.94
C TRP A 24 -11.99 -1.36 21.69
N GLN A 25 -11.13 -0.52 22.25
CA GLN A 25 -9.68 -0.59 22.02
C GLN A 25 -9.03 -1.83 22.63
N ASN A 26 -9.46 -2.20 23.86
CA ASN A 26 -8.79 -3.25 24.61
C ASN A 26 -9.38 -4.65 24.41
N ILE A 27 -10.63 -4.75 23.93
CA ILE A 27 -11.31 -6.02 23.75
C ILE A 27 -11.71 -6.22 22.28
N ARG A 28 -12.65 -5.41 21.78
CA ARG A 28 -13.31 -5.73 20.52
C ARG A 28 -12.41 -5.58 19.29
N ARG A 29 -11.65 -4.49 19.22
CA ARG A 29 -10.72 -4.26 18.12
C ARG A 29 -9.66 -5.37 18.02
N PRO A 30 -8.95 -5.77 19.09
CA PRO A 30 -8.04 -6.93 19.06
C PRO A 30 -8.70 -8.23 18.61
N GLU A 31 -9.91 -8.54 19.10
CA GLU A 31 -10.67 -9.71 18.64
C GLU A 31 -10.91 -9.69 17.12
N LEU A 32 -11.37 -8.56 16.59
CA LEU A 32 -11.64 -8.42 15.17
C LEU A 32 -10.36 -8.55 14.33
N LEU A 33 -9.27 -7.91 14.75
CA LEU A 33 -7.99 -8.05 14.06
C LEU A 33 -7.53 -9.51 14.04
N SER A 34 -7.59 -10.19 15.18
CA SER A 34 -7.24 -11.61 15.29
C SER A 34 -8.10 -12.51 14.38
N LEU A 35 -9.42 -12.25 14.29
CA LEU A 35 -10.31 -12.99 13.39
C LEU A 35 -9.92 -12.80 11.91
N PHE A 36 -9.58 -11.57 11.50
CA PHE A 36 -9.14 -11.31 10.13
C PHE A 36 -7.75 -11.88 9.85
N GLU A 37 -6.83 -11.84 10.80
CA GLU A 37 -5.52 -12.49 10.68
C GLU A 37 -5.64 -14.00 10.50
N GLN A 38 -6.47 -14.65 11.31
CA GLN A 38 -6.59 -16.10 11.32
C GLN A 38 -7.38 -16.65 10.12
N ASN A 39 -8.35 -15.91 9.60
CA ASN A 39 -9.32 -16.45 8.65
C ASN A 39 -9.28 -15.79 7.25
N VAL A 40 -8.61 -14.64 7.08
CA VAL A 40 -8.71 -13.86 5.83
C VAL A 40 -7.36 -13.43 5.28
N TYR A 41 -6.55 -12.71 6.08
CA TYR A 41 -5.38 -12.00 5.56
C TYR A 41 -4.04 -12.59 5.97
N GLY A 42 -4.01 -13.51 6.94
CA GLY A 42 -2.78 -14.00 7.55
C GLY A 42 -2.17 -12.98 8.53
N LYS A 43 -1.19 -13.44 9.28
CA LYS A 43 -0.51 -12.64 10.30
C LYS A 43 0.84 -12.15 9.80
N ILE A 44 1.14 -10.88 10.03
CA ILE A 44 2.49 -10.34 9.83
C ILE A 44 3.41 -11.02 10.86
N PRO A 45 4.50 -11.70 10.44
CA PRO A 45 5.42 -12.34 11.37
C PRO A 45 6.19 -11.29 12.18
N ASP A 46 6.61 -11.69 13.36
CA ASP A 46 7.61 -10.96 14.12
C ASP A 46 9.00 -11.40 13.65
N PHE A 47 9.72 -10.53 12.95
CA PHE A 47 11.05 -10.80 12.42
C PHE A 47 11.97 -9.60 12.53
N LYS A 48 13.27 -9.87 12.67
CA LYS A 48 14.27 -8.80 12.75
C LYS A 48 14.70 -8.37 11.35
N TYR A 49 14.69 -7.08 11.12
CA TYR A 49 15.21 -6.43 9.92
C TYR A 49 15.68 -5.02 10.25
N GLU A 50 16.55 -4.51 9.41
CA GLU A 50 16.93 -3.11 9.40
C GLU A 50 16.26 -2.42 8.21
N MET A 51 16.10 -1.11 8.29
CA MET A 51 15.46 -0.31 7.26
C MET A 51 16.21 0.99 7.03
N ASP A 52 16.56 1.25 5.77
CA ASP A 52 17.19 2.48 5.33
C ASP A 52 16.37 3.21 4.28
N PHE A 53 16.53 4.53 4.23
CA PHE A 53 15.88 5.39 3.25
C PHE A 53 16.92 6.11 2.38
N LYS A 54 16.83 5.91 1.07
CA LYS A 54 17.66 6.63 0.12
C LYS A 54 16.80 7.51 -0.77
N VAL A 55 16.90 8.82 -0.58
CA VAL A 55 16.29 9.78 -1.51
C VAL A 55 17.13 9.83 -2.78
N GLY A 56 16.52 9.42 -3.89
CA GLY A 56 17.12 9.43 -5.21
C GLY A 56 17.02 10.79 -5.89
N LYS A 57 16.64 10.78 -7.16
CA LYS A 57 16.43 12.01 -7.94
C LYS A 57 15.30 12.86 -7.34
N ALA A 58 15.58 14.14 -7.11
CA ALA A 58 14.61 15.09 -6.61
C ALA A 58 14.58 16.34 -7.51
N ASN A 59 13.39 16.70 -8.01
CA ASN A 59 13.21 17.84 -8.91
C ASN A 59 12.14 18.78 -8.35
N LYS A 60 12.57 20.01 -8.00
CA LYS A 60 11.68 21.05 -7.46
C LYS A 60 10.80 21.73 -8.54
N LYS A 61 11.05 21.45 -9.81
CA LYS A 61 10.34 22.04 -10.96
C LYS A 61 9.74 20.97 -11.87
N ALA A 62 9.46 19.80 -11.34
CA ALA A 62 8.79 18.72 -12.08
C ALA A 62 7.42 19.16 -12.62
N LEU A 63 6.93 18.47 -13.65
CA LEU A 63 5.64 18.73 -14.28
C LEU A 63 5.46 20.21 -14.68
N SER A 64 6.47 20.76 -15.38
CA SER A 64 6.49 22.17 -15.81
C SER A 64 6.36 23.16 -14.63
N GLY A 65 6.95 22.83 -13.49
CA GLY A 65 6.96 23.66 -12.28
C GLY A 65 5.71 23.52 -11.39
N LYS A 66 4.84 22.57 -11.66
CA LYS A 66 3.66 22.28 -10.84
C LYS A 66 3.97 21.40 -9.63
N ALA A 67 5.02 20.57 -9.72
CA ALA A 67 5.37 19.59 -8.70
C ALA A 67 6.81 19.74 -8.18
N TYR A 68 6.98 19.42 -6.90
CA TYR A 68 8.20 18.87 -6.37
C TYR A 68 8.08 17.36 -6.43
N ALA A 69 8.91 16.72 -7.23
CA ALA A 69 8.92 15.28 -7.41
C ALA A 69 10.19 14.67 -6.84
N LYS A 70 10.09 13.51 -6.19
CA LYS A 70 11.23 12.72 -5.74
C LYS A 70 10.89 11.24 -5.72
N GLU A 71 11.90 10.44 -5.94
CA GLU A 71 11.84 8.99 -5.76
C GLU A 71 12.66 8.61 -4.53
N VAL A 72 12.13 7.70 -3.73
CA VAL A 72 12.75 7.22 -2.51
C VAL A 72 12.78 5.70 -2.55
N VAL A 73 13.95 5.14 -2.35
CA VAL A 73 14.11 3.70 -2.15
C VAL A 73 14.14 3.43 -0.65
N VAL A 74 13.26 2.56 -0.22
CA VAL A 74 13.22 1.99 1.14
C VAL A 74 13.80 0.60 1.04
N SER A 75 14.93 0.36 1.68
CA SER A 75 15.62 -0.93 1.72
C SER A 75 15.33 -1.61 3.05
N PHE A 76 14.83 -2.84 2.97
CA PHE A 76 14.64 -3.73 4.12
C PHE A 76 15.67 -4.83 4.03
N TYR A 77 16.43 -5.05 5.08
CA TYR A 77 17.50 -6.07 5.03
C TYR A 77 17.76 -6.73 6.38
N ASN A 78 18.27 -7.93 6.31
CA ASN A 78 18.81 -8.67 7.43
C ASN A 78 19.93 -9.60 6.93
N GLU A 79 20.38 -10.54 7.76
CA GLU A 79 21.42 -11.51 7.42
C GLU A 79 21.08 -12.42 6.23
N LYS A 80 19.79 -12.54 5.85
CA LYS A 80 19.34 -13.42 4.77
C LYS A 80 19.37 -12.72 3.41
N ASP A 81 18.83 -11.49 3.32
CA ASP A 81 18.63 -10.81 2.04
C ASP A 81 18.38 -9.31 2.21
N THR A 82 18.22 -8.63 1.06
CA THR A 82 17.77 -7.23 0.95
C THR A 82 16.60 -7.16 -0.02
N VAL A 83 15.57 -6.38 0.35
CA VAL A 83 14.41 -6.08 -0.48
C VAL A 83 14.21 -4.59 -0.57
N ASP A 84 14.10 -4.06 -1.78
CA ASP A 84 13.91 -2.63 -2.05
C ASP A 84 12.48 -2.34 -2.48
N MET A 85 11.92 -1.26 -1.96
CA MET A 85 10.61 -0.72 -2.32
C MET A 85 10.77 0.73 -2.75
N SER A 86 10.35 1.07 -3.99
CA SER A 86 10.46 2.42 -4.53
C SER A 86 9.17 3.21 -4.35
N ILE A 87 9.26 4.37 -3.71
CA ILE A 87 8.15 5.31 -3.52
C ILE A 87 8.36 6.51 -4.46
N MET A 88 7.48 6.72 -5.43
CA MET A 88 7.45 7.94 -6.22
C MET A 88 6.52 8.95 -5.57
N ILE A 89 7.04 10.13 -5.22
CA ILE A 89 6.32 11.17 -4.48
C ILE A 89 6.22 12.44 -5.32
N PHE A 90 5.00 12.96 -5.46
CA PHE A 90 4.70 14.26 -6.02
C PHE A 90 4.05 15.15 -4.97
N LEU A 91 4.61 16.34 -4.74
CA LEU A 91 4.03 17.36 -3.85
C LEU A 91 3.80 18.66 -4.62
N PRO A 92 2.78 19.47 -4.29
CA PRO A 92 2.55 20.77 -4.92
C PRO A 92 3.78 21.67 -4.78
N ALA A 93 4.36 22.13 -5.89
CA ALA A 93 5.63 22.91 -5.89
C ALA A 93 5.51 24.22 -5.12
N LYS A 94 4.32 24.83 -5.06
CA LYS A 94 4.08 26.15 -4.46
C LYS A 94 3.59 26.09 -3.01
N SER A 95 3.45 24.91 -2.42
CA SER A 95 3.00 24.81 -1.04
C SER A 95 4.03 25.38 -0.07
N LYS A 96 3.56 26.28 0.81
CA LYS A 96 4.36 26.86 1.89
C LYS A 96 4.24 26.09 3.21
N LYS A 97 3.33 25.15 3.29
CA LYS A 97 3.04 24.32 4.47
C LYS A 97 3.12 22.86 4.09
N ALA A 98 3.28 22.00 5.08
CA ALA A 98 3.12 20.56 4.91
C ALA A 98 1.73 20.24 4.32
N VAL A 99 1.68 19.30 3.38
CA VAL A 99 0.46 18.98 2.62
C VAL A 99 -0.06 17.59 3.00
N PRO A 100 -1.38 17.38 2.97
CA PRO A 100 -1.94 16.04 3.08
C PRO A 100 -1.47 15.18 1.90
N LEU A 101 -1.35 13.88 2.11
CA LEU A 101 -0.83 12.94 1.13
C LEU A 101 -1.83 11.81 0.86
N ILE A 102 -1.92 11.39 -0.39
CA ILE A 102 -2.57 10.14 -0.79
C ILE A 102 -1.47 9.14 -1.10
N LEU A 103 -1.45 8.02 -0.36
CA LEU A 103 -0.51 6.91 -0.55
C LEU A 103 -1.25 5.71 -1.15
N GLY A 104 -0.68 5.07 -2.16
CA GLY A 104 -1.28 3.86 -2.71
C GLY A 104 -0.35 3.05 -3.59
N TYR A 105 -0.75 1.81 -3.82
CA TYR A 105 -0.07 0.93 -4.77
C TYR A 105 -0.61 1.06 -6.18
N ASN A 106 0.27 0.87 -7.16
CA ASN A 106 -0.07 0.65 -8.56
C ASN A 106 0.31 -0.77 -9.02
N PHE A 107 -0.29 -1.22 -10.15
CA PHE A 107 -0.12 -2.59 -10.68
C PHE A 107 0.97 -2.75 -11.73
N TYR A 108 1.58 -1.66 -12.23
CA TYR A 108 2.36 -1.73 -13.46
C TYR A 108 3.71 -1.00 -13.37
N GLY A 109 4.15 -0.71 -12.15
CA GLY A 109 5.35 0.11 -11.91
C GLY A 109 5.05 1.61 -11.87
N ASN A 110 5.89 2.34 -11.13
CA ASN A 110 5.67 3.77 -10.88
C ASN A 110 5.70 4.60 -12.16
N GLN A 111 6.49 4.23 -13.17
CA GLN A 111 6.53 4.90 -14.47
C GLN A 111 5.19 4.87 -15.22
N SER A 112 4.32 3.91 -14.91
CA SER A 112 3.04 3.76 -15.60
C SER A 112 2.02 4.86 -15.29
N ILE A 113 2.17 5.56 -14.15
CA ILE A 113 1.18 6.52 -13.68
C ILE A 113 1.26 7.88 -14.39
N HIS A 114 2.42 8.24 -14.93
CA HIS A 114 2.66 9.53 -15.55
C HIS A 114 3.80 9.47 -16.58
N GLU A 115 3.76 10.36 -17.60
CA GLU A 115 4.79 10.47 -18.64
C GLU A 115 6.08 11.14 -18.16
N TYR A 116 6.16 11.57 -16.91
CA TYR A 116 7.32 12.25 -16.36
C TYR A 116 8.59 11.38 -16.45
N PRO A 117 9.64 11.84 -17.18
CA PRO A 117 10.76 10.97 -17.59
C PRO A 117 11.69 10.57 -16.43
N GLU A 118 11.65 11.28 -15.30
CA GLU A 118 12.51 10.98 -14.16
C GLU A 118 11.97 9.88 -13.24
N ILE A 119 10.76 9.34 -13.50
CA ILE A 119 10.26 8.16 -12.78
C ILE A 119 11.04 6.95 -13.28
N SER A 120 11.67 6.22 -12.39
CA SER A 120 12.39 4.99 -12.75
C SER A 120 11.43 3.92 -13.28
N VAL A 121 11.85 3.19 -14.31
CA VAL A 121 11.09 2.02 -14.80
C VAL A 121 11.25 0.90 -13.80
N SER A 122 10.15 0.25 -13.44
CA SER A 122 10.16 -0.86 -12.51
C SER A 122 10.90 -2.08 -13.08
N GLU A 123 11.75 -2.67 -12.28
CA GLU A 123 12.40 -3.95 -12.58
C GLU A 123 11.62 -5.15 -11.99
N SER A 124 10.65 -4.88 -11.14
CA SER A 124 9.83 -5.89 -10.48
C SER A 124 8.86 -6.56 -11.45
N TYR A 125 8.32 -7.69 -11.03
CA TYR A 125 7.35 -8.48 -11.78
C TYR A 125 6.10 -7.67 -12.13
N VAL A 126 5.64 -7.80 -13.39
CA VAL A 126 4.35 -7.27 -13.85
C VAL A 126 3.61 -8.35 -14.60
N ASN A 127 2.33 -8.55 -14.33
CA ASN A 127 1.52 -9.50 -15.06
C ASN A 127 1.50 -9.19 -16.57
N ASN A 128 1.68 -10.21 -17.41
CA ASN A 128 1.57 -10.08 -18.86
C ASN A 128 0.22 -9.48 -19.25
N SER A 129 0.21 -8.60 -20.23
CA SER A 129 -0.99 -7.93 -20.71
C SER A 129 -0.89 -7.59 -22.21
N THR A 130 -1.66 -8.26 -23.02
CA THR A 130 -1.76 -7.95 -24.47
C THR A 130 -2.27 -6.53 -24.69
N LYS A 131 -3.18 -6.06 -23.85
CA LYS A 131 -3.74 -4.70 -23.91
C LYS A 131 -2.67 -3.62 -23.77
N PHE A 132 -1.64 -3.87 -22.98
CA PHE A 132 -0.58 -2.91 -22.68
C PHE A 132 0.78 -3.31 -23.29
N GLY A 133 0.83 -4.34 -24.12
CA GLY A 133 2.07 -4.81 -24.74
C GLY A 133 3.07 -5.43 -23.77
N ILE A 134 2.64 -5.82 -22.56
CA ILE A 134 3.51 -6.39 -21.54
C ILE A 134 3.73 -7.87 -21.83
N THR A 135 4.99 -8.25 -21.98
CA THR A 135 5.43 -9.63 -22.21
C THR A 135 6.56 -10.00 -21.27
N ASN A 136 6.78 -11.28 -21.06
CA ASN A 136 7.85 -11.80 -20.18
C ASN A 136 7.81 -11.24 -18.74
N ASN A 137 6.64 -10.81 -18.29
CA ASN A 137 6.42 -10.25 -16.96
C ASN A 137 7.33 -9.06 -16.61
N LYS A 138 7.71 -8.29 -17.63
CA LYS A 138 8.58 -7.11 -17.54
C LYS A 138 7.96 -5.93 -18.26
N VAL A 139 8.28 -4.76 -17.77
CA VAL A 139 7.94 -3.46 -18.40
C VAL A 139 9.22 -2.75 -18.82
N ASP A 140 9.07 -1.83 -19.77
CA ASP A 140 10.13 -0.97 -20.26
C ASP A 140 9.63 0.48 -20.41
N GLU A 141 10.40 1.33 -21.05
CA GLU A 141 10.05 2.75 -21.28
C GLU A 141 8.73 2.94 -22.04
N SER A 142 8.28 1.99 -22.86
CA SER A 142 7.00 2.08 -23.56
C SER A 142 5.78 2.04 -22.63
N SER A 143 5.96 1.56 -21.40
CA SER A 143 4.95 1.52 -20.35
C SER A 143 4.73 2.86 -19.65
N ARG A 144 5.58 3.87 -19.92
CA ARG A 144 5.53 5.18 -19.28
C ARG A 144 4.21 5.88 -19.58
N GLY A 145 3.53 6.33 -18.52
CA GLY A 145 2.24 7.02 -18.62
C GLY A 145 1.06 6.16 -19.09
N MET A 146 1.22 4.85 -19.36
CA MET A 146 0.14 4.02 -19.89
C MET A 146 -1.11 3.95 -19.00
N ARG A 147 -0.97 4.30 -17.74
CA ARG A 147 -2.06 4.37 -16.74
C ARG A 147 -2.41 5.80 -16.31
N TYR A 148 -1.90 6.82 -17.00
CA TYR A 148 -2.12 8.22 -16.71
C TYR A 148 -3.61 8.58 -16.47
N SER A 149 -4.54 8.02 -17.27
CA SER A 149 -5.97 8.28 -17.12
C SER A 149 -6.56 7.80 -15.77
N ARG A 150 -5.86 6.92 -15.06
CA ARG A 150 -6.25 6.41 -13.74
C ARG A 150 -5.58 7.13 -12.59
N TRP A 151 -4.53 7.89 -12.87
CA TRP A 151 -3.72 8.61 -11.89
C TRP A 151 -3.67 10.11 -12.22
N PRO A 152 -4.69 10.88 -11.84
CA PRO A 152 -4.79 12.30 -12.19
C PRO A 152 -3.84 13.16 -11.32
N VAL A 153 -2.52 12.97 -11.49
CA VAL A 153 -1.47 13.57 -10.66
C VAL A 153 -1.66 15.07 -10.52
N GLU A 154 -1.76 15.80 -11.66
CA GLU A 154 -1.88 17.26 -11.63
C GLU A 154 -3.14 17.73 -10.91
N LYS A 155 -4.27 17.04 -11.09
CA LYS A 155 -5.53 17.40 -10.39
C LYS A 155 -5.43 17.22 -8.88
N ILE A 156 -4.68 16.21 -8.43
CA ILE A 156 -4.42 15.98 -7.00
C ILE A 156 -3.59 17.13 -6.46
N LEU A 157 -2.50 17.49 -7.16
CA LEU A 157 -1.61 18.58 -6.78
C LEU A 157 -2.32 19.94 -6.79
N GLU A 158 -3.14 20.22 -7.80
CA GLU A 158 -3.94 21.47 -7.91
C GLU A 158 -4.92 21.63 -6.75
N ARG A 159 -5.38 20.55 -6.14
CA ARG A 159 -6.21 20.56 -4.93
C ARG A 159 -5.42 20.65 -3.63
N GLY A 160 -4.09 20.76 -3.70
CA GLY A 160 -3.23 20.92 -2.54
C GLY A 160 -2.87 19.62 -1.84
N TYR A 161 -3.09 18.46 -2.46
CA TYR A 161 -2.68 17.16 -1.95
C TYR A 161 -1.39 16.70 -2.62
N GLY A 162 -0.55 15.98 -1.88
CA GLY A 162 0.52 15.17 -2.44
C GLY A 162 0.03 13.80 -2.86
N LEU A 163 0.81 13.14 -3.70
CA LEU A 163 0.59 11.76 -4.13
C LEU A 163 1.89 10.97 -3.93
N ALA A 164 1.80 9.83 -3.27
CA ALA A 164 2.86 8.84 -3.18
C ALA A 164 2.36 7.51 -3.76
N VAL A 165 3.14 6.92 -4.66
CA VAL A 165 2.80 5.64 -5.27
C VAL A 165 3.97 4.67 -5.19
N ILE A 166 3.62 3.40 -5.05
CA ILE A 166 4.54 2.28 -4.93
C ILE A 166 4.10 1.21 -5.92
N HIS A 167 5.04 0.52 -6.53
CA HIS A 167 4.70 -0.70 -7.24
C HIS A 167 4.54 -1.85 -6.24
N TYR A 168 3.36 -2.46 -6.19
CA TYR A 168 3.04 -3.48 -5.20
C TYR A 168 3.99 -4.69 -5.25
N ALA A 169 4.48 -5.02 -6.45
CA ALA A 169 5.40 -6.14 -6.65
C ALA A 169 6.82 -5.89 -6.13
N ASP A 170 7.16 -4.65 -5.72
CA ASP A 170 8.40 -4.40 -4.99
C ASP A 170 8.36 -5.04 -3.60
N VAL A 171 7.17 -5.18 -3.01
CA VAL A 171 6.98 -5.84 -1.71
C VAL A 171 6.74 -7.34 -1.89
N ASP A 172 5.80 -7.72 -2.74
CA ASP A 172 5.49 -9.12 -3.03
C ASP A 172 4.93 -9.25 -4.46
N PRO A 173 5.63 -10.01 -5.35
CA PRO A 173 5.16 -10.27 -6.71
C PRO A 173 3.84 -11.03 -6.71
N ASP A 174 2.93 -10.66 -7.61
CA ASP A 174 1.57 -11.21 -7.68
C ASP A 174 1.52 -12.51 -8.50
N PHE A 175 2.23 -13.51 -8.06
CA PHE A 175 2.17 -14.87 -8.62
C PHE A 175 2.52 -15.90 -7.53
N ASP A 176 2.01 -17.12 -7.70
CA ASP A 176 2.28 -18.21 -6.75
C ASP A 176 3.69 -18.78 -6.98
N ASP A 177 4.59 -18.46 -6.09
CA ASP A 177 5.95 -19.01 -6.01
C ASP A 177 6.21 -19.75 -4.69
N GLY A 178 5.15 -19.96 -3.90
CA GLY A 178 5.24 -20.52 -2.55
C GLY A 178 5.87 -19.54 -1.56
N PHE A 179 5.66 -18.24 -1.73
CA PHE A 179 6.16 -17.15 -0.86
C PHE A 179 7.70 -17.12 -0.74
N LYS A 180 8.38 -17.19 -1.88
CA LYS A 180 9.87 -17.22 -1.94
C LYS A 180 10.48 -15.92 -2.41
N ASN A 181 9.67 -15.00 -2.95
CA ASN A 181 10.10 -13.71 -3.48
C ASN A 181 9.68 -12.53 -2.58
N GLY A 182 10.05 -11.32 -3.00
CA GLY A 182 9.72 -10.10 -2.30
C GLY A 182 10.17 -10.13 -0.84
N ILE A 183 9.34 -9.59 0.04
CA ILE A 183 9.63 -9.46 1.47
C ILE A 183 9.75 -10.81 2.19
N HIS A 184 9.18 -11.88 1.62
CA HIS A 184 9.24 -13.23 2.18
C HIS A 184 10.67 -13.78 2.25
N ARG A 185 11.60 -13.25 1.45
CA ARG A 185 13.03 -13.60 1.52
C ARG A 185 13.71 -13.25 2.84
N LEU A 186 13.10 -12.34 3.61
CA LEU A 186 13.64 -11.89 4.91
C LEU A 186 13.17 -12.76 6.09
N VAL A 187 12.22 -13.66 5.88
CA VAL A 187 11.68 -14.52 6.93
C VAL A 187 12.02 -16.00 6.69
N ASP A 188 11.71 -16.86 7.63
CA ASP A 188 11.80 -18.32 7.43
C ASP A 188 10.59 -18.84 6.62
N GLU A 189 10.69 -20.04 6.09
CA GLU A 189 9.69 -20.63 5.20
C GLU A 189 8.32 -20.81 5.88
N GLU A 190 8.29 -21.13 7.18
CA GLU A 190 7.04 -21.29 7.93
C GLU A 190 6.35 -19.93 8.12
N SER A 191 7.08 -18.92 8.50
CA SER A 191 6.61 -17.54 8.62
C SER A 191 6.09 -17.00 7.29
N ALA A 192 6.82 -17.26 6.20
CA ALA A 192 6.44 -16.84 4.85
C ALA A 192 5.07 -17.41 4.43
N LYS A 193 4.85 -18.72 4.62
CA LYS A 193 3.58 -19.40 4.28
C LYS A 193 2.37 -18.87 5.05
N ASN A 194 2.60 -18.32 6.24
CA ASN A 194 1.55 -17.74 7.08
C ASN A 194 1.37 -16.22 6.88
N TRP A 195 2.11 -15.63 5.94
CA TRP A 195 2.09 -14.20 5.62
C TRP A 195 1.68 -13.94 4.16
N PRO A 196 0.40 -14.11 3.79
CA PRO A 196 -0.05 -13.94 2.40
C PRO A 196 0.10 -12.50 1.89
N SER A 197 0.11 -12.35 0.57
CA SER A 197 0.40 -11.13 -0.17
C SER A 197 -0.39 -9.89 0.29
N ILE A 198 -1.70 -10.00 0.58
CA ILE A 198 -2.49 -8.85 1.07
C ILE A 198 -1.91 -8.29 2.38
N SER A 199 -1.51 -9.17 3.27
CA SER A 199 -0.89 -8.78 4.55
C SER A 199 0.53 -8.24 4.35
N ALA A 200 1.32 -8.84 3.44
CA ALA A 200 2.65 -8.35 3.08
C ALA A 200 2.59 -6.95 2.46
N TRP A 201 1.70 -6.72 1.50
CA TRP A 201 1.47 -5.38 0.93
C TRP A 201 0.98 -4.37 1.97
N SER A 202 0.12 -4.79 2.91
CA SER A 202 -0.33 -3.91 4.00
C SER A 202 0.81 -3.49 4.91
N TRP A 203 1.72 -4.41 5.21
CA TRP A 203 2.96 -4.13 5.93
C TRP A 203 3.82 -3.12 5.17
N GLY A 204 4.02 -3.28 3.85
CA GLY A 204 4.78 -2.35 3.03
C GLY A 204 4.21 -0.93 3.04
N LEU A 205 2.88 -0.75 3.06
CA LEU A 205 2.25 0.58 3.22
C LEU A 205 2.58 1.21 4.58
N SER A 206 2.58 0.43 5.67
CA SER A 206 3.00 0.93 6.99
C SER A 206 4.48 1.31 7.01
N ARG A 207 5.34 0.55 6.32
CA ARG A 207 6.77 0.90 6.19
C ARG A 207 6.99 2.18 5.35
N ALA A 208 6.15 2.40 4.34
CA ALA A 208 6.18 3.66 3.61
C ALA A 208 5.83 4.86 4.50
N LEU A 209 4.91 4.71 5.48
CA LEU A 209 4.62 5.74 6.47
C LEU A 209 5.84 6.10 7.31
N ASP A 210 6.68 5.14 7.67
CA ASP A 210 7.86 5.38 8.48
C ASP A 210 8.82 6.37 7.79
N TYR A 211 8.93 6.29 6.45
CA TYR A 211 9.65 7.31 5.67
C TYR A 211 8.85 8.62 5.60
N ILE A 212 7.56 8.55 5.29
CA ILE A 212 6.71 9.73 5.05
C ILE A 212 6.69 10.64 6.28
N GLU A 213 6.68 10.11 7.50
CA GLU A 213 6.74 10.85 8.76
C GLU A 213 8.06 11.63 8.94
N THR A 214 9.13 11.25 8.23
CA THR A 214 10.40 12.00 8.25
C THR A 214 10.41 13.22 7.32
N ASP A 215 9.44 13.34 6.39
CA ASP A 215 9.40 14.41 5.41
C ASP A 215 8.59 15.63 5.89
N ALA A 216 9.25 16.65 6.36
CA ALA A 216 8.62 17.89 6.84
C ALA A 216 7.71 18.63 5.83
N LYS A 217 7.69 18.22 4.54
CA LYS A 217 6.77 18.75 3.52
C LYS A 217 5.43 18.04 3.50
N ILE A 218 5.29 16.93 4.21
CA ILE A 218 4.08 16.13 4.28
C ILE A 218 3.46 16.28 5.67
N ASP A 219 2.15 16.47 5.72
CA ASP A 219 1.41 16.49 6.98
C ASP A 219 1.12 15.04 7.41
N GLU A 220 1.90 14.53 8.30
CA GLU A 220 1.84 13.17 8.81
C GLU A 220 0.48 12.77 9.41
N LYS A 221 -0.28 13.78 9.87
CA LYS A 221 -1.62 13.56 10.46
C LYS A 221 -2.73 13.51 9.41
N ARG A 222 -2.42 13.76 8.14
CA ARG A 222 -3.39 13.79 7.05
C ARG A 222 -2.96 12.92 5.88
N ILE A 223 -2.66 11.65 6.16
CA ILE A 223 -2.28 10.66 5.15
C ILE A 223 -3.48 9.76 4.88
N ALA A 224 -3.93 9.72 3.63
CA ALA A 224 -4.93 8.79 3.15
C ALA A 224 -4.26 7.60 2.48
N VAL A 225 -4.68 6.37 2.79
CA VAL A 225 -4.31 5.18 2.02
C VAL A 225 -5.40 4.84 1.00
N PHE A 226 -5.00 4.59 -0.24
CA PHE A 226 -5.89 4.27 -1.35
C PHE A 226 -5.48 2.98 -2.04
N GLY A 227 -6.48 2.19 -2.43
CA GLY A 227 -6.27 1.01 -3.26
C GLY A 227 -7.49 0.63 -4.08
N HIS A 228 -7.23 -0.06 -5.21
CA HIS A 228 -8.25 -0.59 -6.10
C HIS A 228 -8.16 -2.12 -6.17
N SER A 229 -9.31 -2.80 -6.23
CA SER A 229 -9.40 -4.26 -6.34
C SER A 229 -8.68 -4.94 -5.15
N ARG A 230 -7.77 -5.89 -5.39
CA ARG A 230 -6.96 -6.53 -4.33
C ARG A 230 -6.16 -5.52 -3.51
N LEU A 231 -5.69 -4.45 -4.12
CA LEU A 231 -5.01 -3.36 -3.41
C LEU A 231 -5.99 -2.51 -2.59
N GLY A 232 -7.29 -2.54 -2.92
CA GLY A 232 -8.37 -2.02 -2.06
C GLY A 232 -8.54 -2.84 -0.78
N LYS A 233 -8.43 -4.17 -0.85
CA LYS A 233 -8.34 -5.04 0.35
C LYS A 233 -7.11 -4.70 1.19
N THR A 234 -5.96 -4.54 0.51
CA THR A 234 -4.70 -4.13 1.13
C THR A 234 -4.84 -2.81 1.89
N SER A 235 -5.48 -1.80 1.28
CA SER A 235 -5.70 -0.51 1.94
C SER A 235 -6.61 -0.62 3.17
N LEU A 236 -7.67 -1.45 3.10
CA LEU A 236 -8.52 -1.73 4.26
C LEU A 236 -7.72 -2.35 5.39
N TRP A 237 -6.92 -3.37 5.07
CA TRP A 237 -6.14 -4.09 6.07
C TRP A 237 -5.02 -3.22 6.64
N ALA A 238 -4.32 -2.45 5.80
CA ALA A 238 -3.32 -1.49 6.27
C ALA A 238 -3.91 -0.46 7.25
N GLY A 239 -5.07 0.14 6.93
CA GLY A 239 -5.73 1.08 7.82
C GLY A 239 -6.32 0.45 9.09
N ALA A 240 -6.66 -0.85 9.06
CA ALA A 240 -7.07 -1.58 10.26
C ALA A 240 -5.89 -1.85 11.20
N LEU A 241 -4.71 -2.16 10.65
CA LEU A 241 -3.50 -2.44 11.43
C LEU A 241 -2.82 -1.17 11.91
N ASP A 242 -2.71 -0.15 11.06
CA ASP A 242 -1.93 1.05 11.31
C ASP A 242 -2.83 2.30 11.41
N GLN A 243 -3.02 2.77 12.63
CA GLN A 243 -3.89 3.91 12.95
C GLN A 243 -3.29 5.28 12.58
N ARG A 244 -2.09 5.34 12.02
CA ARG A 244 -1.51 6.57 11.48
C ARG A 244 -2.19 7.01 10.18
N PHE A 245 -2.84 6.10 9.46
CA PHE A 245 -3.69 6.47 8.32
C PHE A 245 -4.93 7.21 8.79
N ALA A 246 -5.06 8.49 8.40
CA ALA A 246 -6.19 9.33 8.74
C ALA A 246 -7.46 9.00 7.93
N LEU A 247 -7.30 8.40 6.75
CA LEU A 247 -8.39 8.02 5.86
C LEU A 247 -8.03 6.76 5.07
N VAL A 248 -8.99 5.87 4.92
CA VAL A 248 -8.86 4.64 4.10
C VAL A 248 -9.85 4.69 2.94
N ILE A 249 -9.33 4.57 1.71
CA ILE A 249 -10.15 4.56 0.50
C ILE A 249 -9.98 3.19 -0.18
N SER A 250 -11.02 2.36 -0.04
CA SER A 250 -11.08 1.04 -0.64
C SER A 250 -11.99 1.05 -1.85
N ASN A 251 -11.40 1.11 -3.05
CA ASN A 251 -12.16 1.14 -4.29
C ASN A 251 -12.30 -0.26 -4.87
N ASP A 252 -13.55 -0.71 -5.06
CA ASP A 252 -13.89 -1.97 -5.73
C ASP A 252 -13.13 -3.20 -5.17
N SER A 253 -13.04 -3.28 -3.85
CA SER A 253 -12.24 -4.31 -3.18
C SER A 253 -12.88 -5.72 -3.18
N GLY A 254 -14.16 -5.81 -3.46
CA GLY A 254 -14.85 -7.08 -3.65
C GLY A 254 -14.90 -7.97 -2.40
N CYS A 255 -15.07 -9.28 -2.65
CA CYS A 255 -15.10 -10.32 -1.62
C CYS A 255 -13.76 -10.39 -0.86
N GLY A 256 -13.81 -10.54 0.45
CA GLY A 256 -12.63 -10.39 1.33
C GLY A 256 -12.13 -8.94 1.44
N GLY A 257 -12.90 -7.97 0.96
CA GLY A 257 -12.75 -6.54 1.13
C GLY A 257 -14.03 -5.93 1.68
N ALA A 258 -14.54 -4.86 1.04
CA ALA A 258 -15.75 -4.17 1.49
C ALA A 258 -17.06 -4.84 1.07
N ALA A 259 -17.03 -5.84 0.18
CA ALA A 259 -18.24 -6.57 -0.21
C ALA A 259 -18.61 -7.64 0.82
N LEU A 260 -19.92 -7.84 0.99
CA LEU A 260 -20.44 -8.91 1.84
C LEU A 260 -20.22 -10.27 1.19
N SER A 261 -19.33 -11.09 1.75
CA SER A 261 -18.98 -12.42 1.21
C SER A 261 -20.15 -13.40 1.16
N ARG A 262 -21.15 -13.24 2.04
CA ARG A 262 -22.36 -14.09 2.08
C ARG A 262 -23.35 -13.85 0.94
N ARG A 263 -23.06 -12.93 0.03
CA ARG A 263 -23.91 -12.62 -1.14
C ARG A 263 -23.45 -13.33 -2.42
N GLN A 264 -22.47 -14.19 -2.33
CA GLN A 264 -22.00 -15.01 -3.45
C GLN A 264 -22.67 -16.36 -3.50
#